data_d92380b793a6c7f5742f10079f93f2c9
#
_entry.id   d92380b793a6c7f5742f10079f93f2c9
#
_cell.length_a   1.000
_cell.length_b   1.000
_cell.length_c   1.000
_cell.angle_alpha   90.00
_cell.angle_beta   90.00
_cell.angle_gamma   90.00
#
_symmetry.space_group_name_H-M   'P 1'
#
loop_
_entity.id
_entity.type
_entity.pdbx_description
1 polymer ?
#
loop_
_entity_poly.entity_id
_entity_poly.type
_entity_poly.pdbx_seq_one_letter_code
_entity_poly.pdbx_strand_id
1 'polypeptide(L)'
;MTKVLAGKIAVVTGAASGIGLASSETMMREGATVVMVDRNAKALATLTKKWGGKAIAQVTDLLNSESCAAMIPEILEKTGRIDILYCNAGSYIGGELVDSDAVSIDQMLNLNINAVIKNVQSVIPHMIEQGGGDIIVTSSLAGRSAIKHEPVYSASKFAITCFTQTTRRQVNKHGIRVAQVSPGPVISALLDDWPTEKLEAAKQAGALIDPSEVAESVLFILSRPRNVTIHDIVVLPTNIDA
;
A
#
# COMPACT_ATOMS: atom_id res chain seq x y z
N MET A 1 11.50 9.57 -23.78
CA MET A 1 11.85 8.41 -22.97
C MET A 1 10.65 7.50 -22.87
N THR A 2 10.82 6.20 -23.00
CA THR A 2 9.73 5.23 -22.87
C THR A 2 9.31 5.17 -21.39
N LYS A 3 8.02 5.32 -21.11
CA LYS A 3 7.47 5.23 -19.76
C LYS A 3 7.59 3.82 -19.23
N VAL A 4 8.13 3.65 -18.02
CA VAL A 4 8.50 2.33 -17.48
C VAL A 4 7.29 1.43 -17.15
N LEU A 5 6.11 2.01 -16.97
CA LEU A 5 4.86 1.29 -16.69
C LEU A 5 3.84 1.39 -17.85
N ALA A 6 4.31 1.74 -19.08
CA ALA A 6 3.43 1.87 -20.23
C ALA A 6 2.62 0.58 -20.48
N GLY A 7 1.29 0.70 -20.57
CA GLY A 7 0.36 -0.39 -20.81
C GLY A 7 0.13 -1.34 -19.64
N LYS A 8 0.65 -1.05 -18.45
CA LYS A 8 0.41 -1.82 -17.23
C LYS A 8 -0.91 -1.43 -16.57
N ILE A 9 -1.60 -2.41 -16.01
CA ILE A 9 -2.75 -2.22 -15.13
C ILE A 9 -2.28 -2.37 -13.68
N ALA A 10 -2.39 -1.30 -12.92
CA ALA A 10 -2.04 -1.28 -11.49
C ALA A 10 -3.30 -1.12 -10.64
N VAL A 11 -3.39 -1.88 -9.56
CA VAL A 11 -4.42 -1.75 -8.53
C VAL A 11 -3.77 -1.20 -7.28
N VAL A 12 -4.27 -0.09 -6.75
CA VAL A 12 -3.73 0.55 -5.54
C VAL A 12 -4.84 0.70 -4.51
N THR A 13 -4.67 0.11 -3.33
CA THR A 13 -5.63 0.25 -2.22
C THR A 13 -5.30 1.45 -1.33
N GLY A 14 -6.32 2.12 -0.78
CA GLY A 14 -6.14 3.39 -0.07
C GLY A 14 -5.68 4.52 -1.00
N ALA A 15 -6.17 4.51 -2.24
CA ALA A 15 -5.67 5.37 -3.31
C ALA A 15 -6.22 6.82 -3.26
N ALA A 16 -7.14 7.12 -2.33
CA ALA A 16 -7.75 8.44 -2.25
C ALA A 16 -6.90 9.48 -1.50
N SER A 17 -5.84 9.08 -0.79
CA SER A 17 -5.00 9.98 -0.01
C SER A 17 -3.58 9.44 0.23
N GLY A 18 -2.71 10.28 0.79
CA GLY A 18 -1.38 9.90 1.29
C GLY A 18 -0.53 9.14 0.29
N ILE A 19 0.14 8.09 0.76
CA ILE A 19 1.05 7.25 -0.04
C ILE A 19 0.33 6.61 -1.22
N GLY A 20 -0.91 6.12 -1.03
CA GLY A 20 -1.68 5.48 -2.10
C GLY A 20 -1.99 6.43 -3.25
N LEU A 21 -2.37 7.67 -2.94
CA LEU A 21 -2.60 8.72 -3.94
C LEU A 21 -1.31 9.08 -4.67
N ALA A 22 -0.24 9.39 -3.93
CA ALA A 22 1.06 9.74 -4.50
C ALA A 22 1.59 8.63 -5.43
N SER A 23 1.50 7.37 -5.00
CA SER A 23 1.91 6.21 -5.81
C SER A 23 1.04 6.03 -7.04
N SER A 24 -0.27 6.20 -6.92
CA SER A 24 -1.19 6.15 -8.07
C SER A 24 -0.84 7.21 -9.11
N GLU A 25 -0.62 8.45 -8.68
CA GLU A 25 -0.22 9.54 -9.57
C GLU A 25 1.13 9.31 -10.23
N THR A 26 2.12 8.79 -9.49
CA THR A 26 3.43 8.43 -10.01
C THR A 26 3.32 7.30 -11.05
N MET A 27 2.56 6.23 -10.77
CA MET A 27 2.33 5.16 -11.74
C MET A 27 1.62 5.64 -13.00
N MET A 28 0.62 6.54 -12.89
CA MET A 28 -0.08 7.12 -14.05
C MET A 28 0.82 8.04 -14.88
N ARG A 29 1.73 8.79 -14.25
CA ARG A 29 2.77 9.58 -14.94
C ARG A 29 3.70 8.68 -15.75
N GLU A 30 4.02 7.50 -15.20
CA GLU A 30 4.86 6.48 -15.84
C GLU A 30 4.11 5.56 -16.82
N GLY A 31 2.85 5.86 -17.13
CA GLY A 31 2.09 5.26 -18.23
C GLY A 31 1.20 4.09 -17.85
N ALA A 32 1.06 3.77 -16.58
CA ALA A 32 0.09 2.78 -16.13
C ALA A 32 -1.35 3.33 -16.22
N THR A 33 -2.31 2.41 -16.39
CA THR A 33 -3.70 2.65 -15.99
C THR A 33 -3.85 2.16 -14.56
N VAL A 34 -4.35 3.02 -13.67
CA VAL A 34 -4.46 2.72 -12.24
C VAL A 34 -5.91 2.55 -11.83
N VAL A 35 -6.24 1.38 -11.30
CA VAL A 35 -7.50 1.16 -10.58
C VAL A 35 -7.28 1.65 -9.15
N MET A 36 -7.89 2.78 -8.85
CA MET A 36 -7.82 3.44 -7.55
C MET A 36 -8.90 2.86 -6.64
N VAL A 37 -8.49 2.12 -5.62
CA VAL A 37 -9.39 1.45 -4.67
C VAL A 37 -9.43 2.23 -3.37
N ASP A 38 -10.64 2.66 -2.97
CA ASP A 38 -10.88 3.34 -1.70
C ASP A 38 -12.36 3.24 -1.31
N ARG A 39 -12.67 3.42 -0.03
CA ARG A 39 -14.06 3.54 0.45
C ARG A 39 -14.66 4.91 0.18
N ASN A 40 -13.84 5.92 -0.08
CA ASN A 40 -14.26 7.29 -0.32
C ASN A 40 -14.64 7.51 -1.79
N ALA A 41 -15.86 7.17 -2.15
CA ALA A 41 -16.40 7.32 -3.51
C ALA A 41 -16.29 8.76 -4.05
N LYS A 42 -16.50 9.78 -3.19
CA LYS A 42 -16.44 11.19 -3.60
C LYS A 42 -15.02 11.60 -3.99
N ALA A 43 -14.03 11.20 -3.21
CA ALA A 43 -12.63 11.46 -3.53
C ALA A 43 -12.22 10.74 -4.81
N LEU A 44 -12.56 9.47 -4.97
CA LEU A 44 -12.28 8.70 -6.18
C LEU A 44 -12.87 9.35 -7.44
N ALA A 45 -14.14 9.80 -7.39
CA ALA A 45 -14.78 10.45 -8.52
C ALA A 45 -14.05 11.73 -8.95
N THR A 46 -13.54 12.52 -7.98
CA THR A 46 -12.76 13.73 -8.27
C THR A 46 -11.41 13.40 -8.91
N LEU A 47 -10.71 12.40 -8.35
CA LEU A 47 -9.39 12.00 -8.83
C LEU A 47 -9.44 11.35 -10.21
N THR A 48 -10.40 10.48 -10.46
CA THR A 48 -10.56 9.84 -11.79
C THR A 48 -10.93 10.85 -12.86
N LYS A 49 -11.73 11.87 -12.53
CA LYS A 49 -12.00 12.98 -13.45
C LYS A 49 -10.74 13.76 -13.81
N LYS A 50 -9.84 13.99 -12.84
CA LYS A 50 -8.55 14.67 -13.06
C LYS A 50 -7.63 13.91 -14.01
N TRP A 51 -7.57 12.57 -13.89
CA TRP A 51 -6.64 11.72 -14.63
C TRP A 51 -7.24 11.07 -15.89
N GLY A 52 -8.56 11.20 -16.09
CA GLY A 52 -9.26 10.65 -17.25
C GLY A 52 -9.06 9.14 -17.40
N GLY A 53 -8.90 8.67 -18.63
CA GLY A 53 -8.77 7.24 -18.93
C GLY A 53 -7.59 6.49 -18.31
N LYS A 54 -6.71 7.20 -17.57
CA LYS A 54 -5.61 6.57 -16.82
C LYS A 54 -6.01 6.15 -15.41
N ALA A 55 -7.15 6.60 -14.92
CA ALA A 55 -7.64 6.29 -13.58
C ALA A 55 -9.02 5.65 -13.65
N ILE A 56 -9.20 4.53 -12.98
CA ILE A 56 -10.46 3.82 -12.84
C ILE A 56 -10.82 3.80 -11.36
N ALA A 57 -12.03 4.24 -11.00
CA ALA A 57 -12.51 4.17 -9.64
C ALA A 57 -13.03 2.76 -9.30
N GLN A 58 -12.61 2.24 -8.16
CA GLN A 58 -13.16 1.04 -7.55
C GLN A 58 -13.52 1.36 -6.10
N VAL A 59 -14.80 1.56 -5.83
CA VAL A 59 -15.27 1.81 -4.46
C VAL A 59 -15.34 0.49 -3.73
N THR A 60 -14.52 0.34 -2.69
CA THR A 60 -14.44 -0.91 -1.91
C THR A 60 -14.20 -0.56 -0.44
N ASP A 61 -15.02 -1.09 0.44
CA ASP A 61 -14.72 -1.13 1.86
C ASP A 61 -14.00 -2.44 2.20
N LEU A 62 -12.70 -2.35 2.45
CA LEU A 62 -11.86 -3.51 2.76
C LEU A 62 -12.16 -4.14 4.13
N LEU A 63 -12.90 -3.44 5.01
CA LEU A 63 -13.38 -3.99 6.28
C LEU A 63 -14.65 -4.81 6.10
N ASN A 64 -15.43 -4.57 5.04
CA ASN A 64 -16.55 -5.41 4.67
C ASN A 64 -16.06 -6.66 3.93
N SER A 65 -16.31 -7.84 4.47
CA SER A 65 -15.75 -9.10 3.95
C SER A 65 -16.19 -9.42 2.53
N GLU A 66 -17.45 -9.13 2.19
CA GLU A 66 -18.01 -9.38 0.84
C GLU A 66 -17.42 -8.40 -0.17
N SER A 67 -17.39 -7.10 0.15
CA SER A 67 -16.79 -6.07 -0.68
C SER A 67 -15.29 -6.32 -0.92
N CYS A 68 -14.56 -6.74 0.10
CA CYS A 68 -13.15 -7.10 0.00
C CYS A 68 -12.94 -8.32 -0.91
N ALA A 69 -13.77 -9.35 -0.79
CA ALA A 69 -13.68 -10.56 -1.60
C ALA A 69 -14.03 -10.32 -3.08
N ALA A 70 -14.97 -9.41 -3.34
CA ALA A 70 -15.41 -9.08 -4.70
C ALA A 70 -14.40 -8.19 -5.46
N MET A 71 -13.52 -7.48 -4.75
CA MET A 71 -12.65 -6.44 -5.33
C MET A 71 -11.82 -6.92 -6.52
N ILE A 72 -11.02 -7.97 -6.36
CA ILE A 72 -10.14 -8.47 -7.43
C ILE A 72 -10.94 -9.03 -8.60
N PRO A 73 -11.98 -9.90 -8.41
CA PRO A 73 -12.86 -10.33 -9.49
C PRO A 73 -13.47 -9.17 -10.30
N GLU A 74 -14.08 -8.20 -9.65
CA GLU A 74 -14.69 -7.04 -10.31
C GLU A 74 -13.68 -6.19 -11.09
N ILE A 75 -12.45 -6.06 -10.59
CA ILE A 75 -11.39 -5.35 -11.30
C ILE A 75 -10.96 -6.14 -12.54
N LEU A 76 -10.84 -7.45 -12.45
CA LEU A 76 -10.49 -8.31 -13.58
C LEU A 76 -11.57 -8.28 -14.68
N GLU A 77 -12.85 -8.25 -14.32
CA GLU A 77 -13.94 -8.06 -15.28
C GLU A 77 -13.83 -6.74 -16.05
N LYS A 78 -13.38 -5.66 -15.38
CA LYS A 78 -13.23 -4.33 -16.00
C LYS A 78 -11.97 -4.19 -16.84
N THR A 79 -10.88 -4.86 -16.47
CA THR A 79 -9.53 -4.60 -17.02
C THR A 79 -8.94 -5.77 -17.79
N GLY A 80 -9.45 -6.97 -17.59
CA GLY A 80 -8.96 -8.21 -18.19
C GLY A 80 -7.63 -8.72 -17.63
N ARG A 81 -6.92 -7.90 -16.84
CA ARG A 81 -5.62 -8.24 -16.25
C ARG A 81 -5.25 -7.34 -15.08
N ILE A 82 -4.35 -7.81 -14.24
CA ILE A 82 -3.71 -7.02 -13.19
C ILE A 82 -2.21 -7.28 -13.24
N ASP A 83 -1.42 -6.27 -13.62
CA ASP A 83 0.04 -6.38 -13.66
C ASP A 83 0.69 -6.06 -12.31
N ILE A 84 0.09 -5.13 -11.56
CA ILE A 84 0.60 -4.63 -10.30
C ILE A 84 -0.55 -4.59 -9.28
N LEU A 85 -0.35 -5.22 -8.12
CA LEU A 85 -1.21 -5.04 -6.94
C LEU A 85 -0.40 -4.34 -5.85
N TYR A 86 -0.81 -3.13 -5.48
CA TYR A 86 -0.22 -2.41 -4.37
C TYR A 86 -1.20 -2.34 -3.18
N CYS A 87 -0.98 -3.19 -2.19
CA CYS A 87 -1.71 -3.21 -0.92
C CYS A 87 -1.15 -2.13 0.00
N ASN A 88 -1.75 -0.94 -0.06
CA ASN A 88 -1.31 0.23 0.72
C ASN A 88 -2.31 0.65 1.80
N ALA A 89 -3.60 0.37 1.64
CA ALA A 89 -4.62 0.70 2.64
C ALA A 89 -4.24 0.15 4.02
N GLY A 90 -4.37 0.98 5.03
CA GLY A 90 -4.08 0.63 6.42
C GLY A 90 -4.60 1.67 7.39
N SER A 91 -4.63 1.31 8.65
CA SER A 91 -4.96 2.20 9.77
C SER A 91 -3.91 2.06 10.88
N TYR A 92 -3.99 2.98 11.81
CA TYR A 92 -3.03 3.13 12.90
C TYR A 92 -3.75 3.25 14.24
N ILE A 93 -3.22 2.60 15.23
CA ILE A 93 -3.57 2.80 16.63
C ILE A 93 -2.25 2.87 17.42
N GLY A 94 -2.05 3.97 18.12
CA GLY A 94 -0.94 4.18 19.04
C GLY A 94 -1.42 4.38 20.45
N GLY A 95 -0.49 4.45 21.40
CA GLY A 95 -0.75 4.67 22.82
C GLY A 95 -0.48 3.43 23.68
N GLU A 96 -0.93 3.49 24.92
CA GLU A 96 -0.79 2.37 25.84
C GLU A 96 -1.82 1.27 25.51
N LEU A 97 -1.41 0.01 25.60
CA LEU A 97 -2.27 -1.13 25.22
C LEU A 97 -3.54 -1.19 26.08
N VAL A 98 -3.44 -0.82 27.36
CA VAL A 98 -4.56 -0.86 28.31
C VAL A 98 -5.69 0.11 27.92
N ASP A 99 -5.38 1.17 27.20
CA ASP A 99 -6.33 2.18 26.75
C ASP A 99 -6.89 1.91 25.34
N SER A 100 -6.42 0.86 24.69
CA SER A 100 -6.83 0.53 23.32
C SER A 100 -8.23 -0.09 23.30
N ASP A 101 -9.12 0.44 22.45
CA ASP A 101 -10.46 -0.10 22.23
C ASP A 101 -10.40 -1.41 21.41
N ALA A 102 -11.08 -2.45 21.89
CA ALA A 102 -11.07 -3.77 21.25
C ALA A 102 -11.63 -3.76 19.82
N VAL A 103 -12.67 -2.96 19.54
CA VAL A 103 -13.26 -2.85 18.20
C VAL A 103 -12.27 -2.19 17.24
N SER A 104 -11.56 -1.17 17.69
CA SER A 104 -10.51 -0.50 16.92
C SER A 104 -9.33 -1.44 16.64
N ILE A 105 -8.94 -2.29 17.62
CA ILE A 105 -7.94 -3.32 17.43
C ILE A 105 -8.36 -4.28 16.30
N ASP A 106 -9.57 -4.82 16.37
CA ASP A 106 -10.08 -5.75 15.36
C ASP A 106 -10.14 -5.11 13.98
N GLN A 107 -10.61 -3.87 13.87
CA GLN A 107 -10.65 -3.12 12.61
C GLN A 107 -9.25 -2.92 12.02
N MET A 108 -8.27 -2.54 12.84
CA MET A 108 -6.90 -2.34 12.37
C MET A 108 -6.27 -3.66 11.91
N LEU A 109 -6.40 -4.74 12.68
CA LEU A 109 -5.88 -6.06 12.30
C LEU A 109 -6.56 -6.58 11.03
N ASN A 110 -7.87 -6.41 10.92
CA ASN A 110 -8.62 -6.79 9.72
C ASN A 110 -8.16 -6.01 8.48
N LEU A 111 -7.95 -4.70 8.60
CA LEU A 111 -7.49 -3.88 7.47
C LEU A 111 -6.02 -4.16 7.12
N ASN A 112 -5.13 -4.10 8.14
CA ASN A 112 -3.69 -4.17 7.91
C ASN A 112 -3.20 -5.58 7.56
N ILE A 113 -3.88 -6.64 7.99
CA ILE A 113 -3.46 -8.02 7.81
C ILE A 113 -4.44 -8.79 6.91
N ASN A 114 -5.69 -8.99 7.38
CA ASN A 114 -6.62 -9.90 6.73
C ASN A 114 -6.98 -9.45 5.31
N ALA A 115 -7.26 -8.17 5.10
CA ALA A 115 -7.56 -7.61 3.78
C ALA A 115 -6.37 -7.75 2.83
N VAL A 116 -5.14 -7.49 3.28
CA VAL A 116 -3.93 -7.67 2.48
C VAL A 116 -3.76 -9.11 2.05
N ILE A 117 -3.86 -10.07 2.99
CA ILE A 117 -3.70 -11.50 2.72
C ILE A 117 -4.74 -11.98 1.70
N LYS A 118 -6.02 -11.61 1.89
CA LYS A 118 -7.13 -11.99 1.00
C LYS A 118 -6.94 -11.44 -0.42
N ASN A 119 -6.56 -10.18 -0.55
CA ASN A 119 -6.35 -9.55 -1.85
C ASN A 119 -5.14 -10.16 -2.60
N VAL A 120 -4.05 -10.43 -1.88
CA VAL A 120 -2.89 -11.12 -2.45
C VAL A 120 -3.25 -12.55 -2.85
N GLN A 121 -3.97 -13.29 -2.00
CA GLN A 121 -4.45 -14.63 -2.32
C GLN A 121 -5.31 -14.64 -3.59
N SER A 122 -6.23 -13.68 -3.72
CA SER A 122 -7.16 -13.59 -4.84
C SER A 122 -6.47 -13.25 -6.18
N VAL A 123 -5.41 -12.44 -6.18
CA VAL A 123 -4.73 -12.02 -7.41
C VAL A 123 -3.71 -13.05 -7.92
N ILE A 124 -3.11 -13.87 -7.05
CA ILE A 124 -2.03 -14.80 -7.41
C ILE A 124 -2.43 -15.75 -8.54
N PRO A 125 -3.60 -16.44 -8.55
CA PRO A 125 -3.98 -17.35 -9.64
C PRO A 125 -3.96 -16.66 -11.01
N HIS A 126 -4.50 -15.43 -11.09
CA HIS A 126 -4.51 -14.63 -12.32
C HIS A 126 -3.13 -14.21 -12.77
N MET A 127 -2.26 -13.82 -11.82
CA MET A 127 -0.87 -13.49 -12.12
C MET A 127 -0.07 -14.72 -12.61
N ILE A 128 -0.37 -15.92 -12.09
CA ILE A 128 0.23 -17.17 -12.59
C ILE A 128 -0.23 -17.44 -14.02
N GLU A 129 -1.52 -17.34 -14.30
CA GLU A 129 -2.10 -17.58 -15.63
C GLU A 129 -1.56 -16.59 -16.67
N GLN A 130 -1.43 -15.32 -16.32
CA GLN A 130 -0.85 -14.30 -17.21
C GLN A 130 0.69 -14.34 -17.34
N GLY A 131 1.39 -15.22 -16.60
CA GLY A 131 2.84 -15.41 -16.67
C GLY A 131 3.67 -14.43 -15.84
N GLY A 132 3.11 -13.79 -14.81
CA GLY A 132 3.83 -12.95 -13.87
C GLY A 132 3.05 -11.73 -13.41
N GLY A 133 3.63 -10.98 -12.49
CA GLY A 133 3.06 -9.77 -11.92
C GLY A 133 3.96 -9.18 -10.82
N ASP A 134 3.52 -8.07 -10.26
CA ASP A 134 4.18 -7.40 -9.15
C ASP A 134 3.20 -7.17 -8.00
N ILE A 135 3.54 -7.63 -6.81
CA ILE A 135 2.79 -7.39 -5.59
C ILE A 135 3.65 -6.56 -4.66
N ILE A 136 3.15 -5.41 -4.25
CA ILE A 136 3.82 -4.54 -3.28
C ILE A 136 2.91 -4.35 -2.08
N VAL A 137 3.50 -4.33 -0.89
CA VAL A 137 2.77 -4.12 0.36
C VAL A 137 3.42 -2.99 1.16
N THR A 138 2.62 -2.07 1.68
CA THR A 138 3.08 -1.06 2.63
C THR A 138 3.20 -1.68 4.03
N SER A 139 4.44 -1.98 4.43
CA SER A 139 4.77 -2.30 5.81
C SER A 139 5.02 -1.01 6.61
N SER A 140 6.02 -0.97 7.44
CA SER A 140 6.45 0.19 8.25
C SER A 140 7.81 -0.10 8.85
N LEU A 141 8.49 0.94 9.34
CA LEU A 141 9.57 0.79 10.31
C LEU A 141 9.12 -0.08 11.52
N ALA A 142 7.87 0.11 11.98
CA ALA A 142 7.24 -0.68 13.03
C ALA A 142 7.08 -2.18 12.71
N GLY A 143 7.30 -2.60 11.47
CA GLY A 143 7.39 -4.01 11.05
C GLY A 143 8.82 -4.58 11.10
N ARG A 144 9.79 -3.81 11.59
CA ARG A 144 11.21 -4.18 11.74
C ARG A 144 11.72 -3.96 13.15
N SER A 145 11.30 -2.86 13.77
CA SER A 145 11.62 -2.49 15.14
C SER A 145 10.32 -2.33 15.92
N ALA A 146 10.21 -3.00 17.07
CA ALA A 146 9.03 -2.86 17.93
C ALA A 146 9.00 -1.47 18.57
N ILE A 147 7.96 -0.71 18.29
CA ILE A 147 7.80 0.64 18.80
C ILE A 147 7.00 0.60 20.11
N LYS A 148 7.57 1.18 21.17
CA LYS A 148 7.04 1.09 22.54
C LYS A 148 5.57 1.47 22.66
N HIS A 149 5.15 2.55 22.00
CA HIS A 149 3.79 3.09 22.08
C HIS A 149 2.90 2.66 20.90
N GLU A 150 3.24 1.57 20.22
CA GLU A 150 2.52 1.06 19.04
C GLU A 150 2.40 -0.48 19.07
N PRO A 151 2.01 -1.10 20.19
CA PRO A 151 2.11 -2.56 20.33
C PRO A 151 1.28 -3.32 19.29
N VAL A 152 0.03 -2.93 19.08
CA VAL A 152 -0.87 -3.60 18.12
C VAL A 152 -0.49 -3.26 16.68
N TYR A 153 -0.13 -2.00 16.39
CA TYR A 153 0.33 -1.58 15.07
C TYR A 153 1.62 -2.29 14.68
N SER A 154 2.63 -2.31 15.57
CA SER A 154 3.87 -3.05 15.34
C SER A 154 3.60 -4.52 15.08
N ALA A 155 2.76 -5.19 15.88
CA ALA A 155 2.37 -6.58 15.64
C ALA A 155 1.78 -6.79 14.25
N SER A 156 0.88 -5.89 13.80
CA SER A 156 0.29 -5.96 12.47
C SER A 156 1.35 -5.83 11.35
N LYS A 157 2.33 -4.95 11.51
CA LYS A 157 3.37 -4.70 10.51
C LYS A 157 4.45 -5.78 10.50
N PHE A 158 4.79 -6.39 11.64
CA PHE A 158 5.61 -7.61 11.69
C PHE A 158 4.91 -8.78 10.99
N ALA A 159 3.60 -8.96 11.20
CA ALA A 159 2.83 -10.00 10.51
C ALA A 159 2.89 -9.83 8.98
N ILE A 160 2.73 -8.60 8.48
CA ILE A 160 2.82 -8.28 7.05
C ILE A 160 4.24 -8.49 6.50
N THR A 161 5.25 -8.12 7.24
CA THR A 161 6.65 -8.36 6.84
C THR A 161 6.91 -9.87 6.69
N CYS A 162 6.48 -10.68 7.65
CA CYS A 162 6.58 -12.15 7.57
C CYS A 162 5.79 -12.70 6.37
N PHE A 163 4.53 -12.28 6.20
CA PHE A 163 3.66 -12.69 5.10
C PHE A 163 4.29 -12.39 3.74
N THR A 164 4.78 -11.17 3.54
CA THR A 164 5.42 -10.75 2.28
C THR A 164 6.63 -11.61 1.94
N GLN A 165 7.49 -11.89 2.92
CA GLN A 165 8.69 -12.72 2.74
C GLN A 165 8.35 -14.16 2.37
N THR A 166 7.35 -14.75 3.03
CA THR A 166 6.94 -16.14 2.79
C THR A 166 6.22 -16.29 1.47
N THR A 167 5.29 -15.37 1.15
CA THR A 167 4.57 -15.36 -0.14
C THR A 167 5.53 -15.23 -1.32
N ARG A 168 6.52 -14.34 -1.24
CA ARG A 168 7.56 -14.21 -2.27
C ARG A 168 8.23 -15.54 -2.61
N ARG A 169 8.58 -16.33 -1.59
CA ARG A 169 9.24 -17.64 -1.77
C ARG A 169 8.32 -18.66 -2.45
N GLN A 170 7.02 -18.55 -2.28
CA GLN A 170 6.04 -19.47 -2.89
C GLN A 170 5.81 -19.15 -4.37
N VAL A 171 5.78 -17.84 -4.74
CA VAL A 171 5.30 -17.41 -6.07
C VAL A 171 6.40 -16.99 -7.05
N ASN A 172 7.67 -16.86 -6.61
CA ASN A 172 8.77 -16.43 -7.47
C ASN A 172 8.99 -17.32 -8.69
N LYS A 173 8.75 -18.63 -8.56
CA LYS A 173 8.83 -19.59 -9.67
C LYS A 173 7.82 -19.33 -10.80
N HIS A 174 6.79 -18.53 -10.54
CA HIS A 174 5.77 -18.13 -11.51
C HIS A 174 6.03 -16.74 -12.13
N GLY A 175 7.23 -16.18 -11.94
CA GLY A 175 7.56 -14.85 -12.44
C GLY A 175 6.86 -13.71 -11.69
N ILE A 176 6.27 -13.98 -10.51
CA ILE A 176 5.64 -12.97 -9.66
C ILE A 176 6.68 -12.44 -8.68
N ARG A 177 6.87 -11.11 -8.67
CA ARG A 177 7.71 -10.44 -7.69
C ARG A 177 6.84 -9.95 -6.54
N VAL A 178 7.26 -10.20 -5.31
CA VAL A 178 6.60 -9.69 -4.10
C VAL A 178 7.61 -8.87 -3.31
N ALA A 179 7.23 -7.63 -3.02
CA ALA A 179 8.06 -6.66 -2.35
C ALA A 179 7.27 -5.92 -1.26
N GLN A 180 7.99 -5.26 -0.37
CA GLN A 180 7.40 -4.31 0.57
C GLN A 180 8.17 -2.98 0.55
N VAL A 181 7.47 -1.92 0.91
CA VAL A 181 8.04 -0.64 1.31
C VAL A 181 7.75 -0.42 2.78
N SER A 182 8.77 -0.02 3.53
CA SER A 182 8.73 0.12 5.00
C SER A 182 9.04 1.57 5.38
N PRO A 183 8.07 2.49 5.28
CA PRO A 183 8.30 3.89 5.61
C PRO A 183 8.37 4.11 7.13
N GLY A 184 9.10 5.15 7.52
CA GLY A 184 8.96 5.83 8.81
C GLY A 184 7.72 6.73 8.84
N PRO A 185 7.70 7.78 9.67
CA PRO A 185 6.58 8.71 9.73
C PRO A 185 6.39 9.48 8.42
N VAL A 186 5.19 9.37 7.81
CA VAL A 186 4.82 10.01 6.54
C VAL A 186 3.70 11.01 6.79
N ILE A 187 3.78 12.18 6.15
CA ILE A 187 2.69 13.16 6.16
C ILE A 187 1.46 12.55 5.47
N SER A 188 0.47 12.15 6.27
CA SER A 188 -0.73 11.47 5.77
C SER A 188 -1.88 11.62 6.77
N ALA A 189 -3.08 11.22 6.37
CA ALA A 189 -4.25 11.20 7.25
C ALA A 189 -4.06 10.32 8.52
N LEU A 190 -3.07 9.45 8.57
CA LEU A 190 -2.72 8.70 9.79
C LEU A 190 -2.15 9.60 10.90
N LEU A 191 -1.79 10.85 10.59
CA LEU A 191 -1.31 11.85 11.54
C LEU A 191 -2.38 12.89 11.91
N ASP A 192 -3.62 12.77 11.39
CA ASP A 192 -4.69 13.76 11.64
C ASP A 192 -5.05 13.88 13.13
N ASP A 193 -4.81 12.81 13.91
CA ASP A 193 -5.01 12.79 15.37
C ASP A 193 -3.85 13.42 16.16
N TRP A 194 -2.76 13.83 15.48
CA TRP A 194 -1.67 14.50 16.18
C TRP A 194 -2.04 15.94 16.52
N PRO A 195 -1.68 16.44 17.73
CA PRO A 195 -1.80 17.85 18.05
C PRO A 195 -1.07 18.69 17.00
N THR A 196 -1.70 19.80 16.57
CA THR A 196 -1.16 20.67 15.51
C THR A 196 0.28 21.11 15.79
N GLU A 197 0.56 21.48 17.06
CA GLU A 197 1.90 21.87 17.49
C GLU A 197 2.94 20.75 17.32
N LYS A 198 2.57 19.51 17.63
CA LYS A 198 3.42 18.33 17.46
C LYS A 198 3.70 18.08 15.97
N LEU A 199 2.66 18.19 15.13
CA LEU A 199 2.77 17.98 13.69
C LEU A 199 3.70 19.03 13.06
N GLU A 200 3.51 20.31 13.39
CA GLU A 200 4.35 21.39 12.86
C GLU A 200 5.80 21.31 13.39
N ALA A 201 6.00 20.97 14.65
CA ALA A 201 7.34 20.73 15.20
C ALA A 201 8.06 19.57 14.48
N ALA A 202 7.34 18.47 14.21
CA ALA A 202 7.89 17.33 13.49
C ALA A 202 8.25 17.67 12.03
N LYS A 203 7.42 18.49 11.35
CA LYS A 203 7.72 18.99 10.00
C LYS A 203 8.97 19.88 10.02
N GLN A 204 9.04 20.85 10.93
CA GLN A 204 10.19 21.75 11.05
C GLN A 204 11.49 21.00 11.40
N ALA A 205 11.40 19.96 12.21
CA ALA A 205 12.52 19.09 12.56
C ALA A 205 12.93 18.14 11.41
N GLY A 206 12.20 18.09 10.29
CA GLY A 206 12.44 17.13 9.22
C GLY A 206 12.21 15.67 9.65
N ALA A 207 11.32 15.44 10.64
CA ALA A 207 11.02 14.12 11.18
C ALA A 207 9.90 13.40 10.42
N LEU A 208 9.37 14.01 9.36
CA LEU A 208 8.32 13.45 8.50
C LEU A 208 8.78 13.46 7.05
N ILE A 209 8.43 12.43 6.31
CA ILE A 209 8.67 12.34 4.86
C ILE A 209 7.40 12.62 4.07
N ASP A 210 7.57 13.20 2.88
CA ASP A 210 6.46 13.41 1.95
C ASP A 210 6.02 12.06 1.35
N PRO A 211 4.72 11.82 1.13
CA PRO A 211 4.23 10.61 0.48
C PRO A 211 4.89 10.32 -0.89
N SER A 212 5.34 11.35 -1.60
CA SER A 212 6.05 11.21 -2.88
C SER A 212 7.35 10.44 -2.77
N GLU A 213 8.08 10.54 -1.66
CA GLU A 213 9.33 9.79 -1.45
C GLU A 213 9.08 8.27 -1.36
N VAL A 214 7.95 7.91 -0.75
CA VAL A 214 7.52 6.50 -0.71
C VAL A 214 7.06 6.06 -2.10
N ALA A 215 6.34 6.91 -2.84
CA ALA A 215 5.88 6.62 -4.20
C ALA A 215 7.05 6.42 -5.18
N GLU A 216 8.11 7.23 -5.09
CA GLU A 216 9.33 7.05 -5.89
C GLU A 216 10.05 5.75 -5.53
N SER A 217 10.07 5.35 -4.27
CA SER A 217 10.61 4.06 -3.83
C SER A 217 9.80 2.88 -4.40
N VAL A 218 8.49 2.98 -4.45
CA VAL A 218 7.61 2.00 -5.10
C VAL A 218 7.89 1.94 -6.61
N LEU A 219 8.05 3.09 -7.28
CA LEU A 219 8.40 3.14 -8.69
C LEU A 219 9.78 2.52 -8.93
N PHE A 220 10.76 2.76 -8.06
CA PHE A 220 12.06 2.13 -8.14
C PHE A 220 11.98 0.61 -8.12
N ILE A 221 11.18 0.01 -7.22
CA ILE A 221 10.93 -1.43 -7.17
C ILE A 221 10.38 -1.93 -8.52
N LEU A 222 9.33 -1.27 -9.03
CA LEU A 222 8.60 -1.66 -10.24
C LEU A 222 9.45 -1.52 -11.51
N SER A 223 10.34 -0.55 -11.56
CA SER A 223 11.19 -0.24 -12.73
C SER A 223 12.37 -1.19 -12.94
N ARG A 224 12.62 -2.12 -12.01
CA ARG A 224 13.74 -3.07 -12.16
C ARG A 224 13.47 -4.12 -13.23
N PRO A 225 14.52 -4.62 -13.92
CA PRO A 225 14.38 -5.74 -14.85
C PRO A 225 13.69 -6.94 -14.19
N ARG A 226 12.96 -7.76 -14.98
CA ARG A 226 12.17 -8.88 -14.46
C ARG A 226 12.97 -9.95 -13.70
N ASN A 227 14.26 -10.06 -13.94
CA ASN A 227 15.17 -10.95 -13.22
C ASN A 227 15.69 -10.36 -11.89
N VAL A 228 15.27 -9.15 -11.53
CA VAL A 228 15.66 -8.47 -10.27
C VAL A 228 14.44 -8.23 -9.41
N THR A 229 14.51 -8.63 -8.16
CA THR A 229 13.51 -8.31 -7.14
C THR A 229 14.16 -7.49 -6.02
N ILE A 230 13.71 -6.26 -5.86
CA ILE A 230 13.96 -5.50 -4.62
C ILE A 230 12.86 -5.93 -3.66
N HIS A 231 13.22 -6.71 -2.66
CA HIS A 231 12.18 -7.31 -1.80
C HIS A 231 11.75 -6.41 -0.65
N ASP A 232 12.54 -5.39 -0.32
CA ASP A 232 12.25 -4.46 0.77
C ASP A 232 13.03 -3.15 0.63
N ILE A 233 12.36 -2.03 0.83
CA ILE A 233 12.97 -0.70 0.92
C ILE A 233 12.47 -0.02 2.19
N VAL A 234 13.41 0.39 3.06
CA VAL A 234 13.12 1.23 4.22
C VAL A 234 13.36 2.68 3.83
N VAL A 235 12.37 3.54 4.06
CA VAL A 235 12.41 4.98 3.75
C VAL A 235 12.19 5.76 5.03
N LEU A 236 13.23 6.44 5.51
CA LEU A 236 13.21 7.14 6.80
C LEU A 236 13.59 8.61 6.64
N PRO A 237 13.05 9.50 7.48
CA PRO A 237 13.65 10.81 7.71
C PRO A 237 15.08 10.64 8.21
N THR A 238 15.99 11.52 7.79
CA THR A 238 17.44 11.42 8.13
C THR A 238 17.72 11.50 9.62
N ASN A 239 16.83 12.12 10.39
CA ASN A 239 16.98 12.34 11.83
C ASN A 239 16.25 11.29 12.69
N ILE A 240 15.72 10.22 12.11
CA ILE A 240 15.17 9.08 12.85
C ILE A 240 16.23 7.98 12.86
N ASP A 241 16.66 7.63 14.08
CA ASP A 241 17.47 6.44 14.34
C ASP A 241 16.52 5.23 14.51
N ALA A 242 16.80 4.13 13.80
CA ALA A 242 15.93 2.96 13.68
C ALA A 242 16.65 1.67 14.05
#